data_fa26c9b7d6fda63bd03e6f3f691bb4d3
#
_entry.id   fa26c9b7d6fda63bd03e6f3f691bb4d3
#
_cell.length_a   1.000
_cell.length_b   1.000
_cell.length_c   1.000
_cell.angle_alpha   90.00
_cell.angle_beta   90.00
_cell.angle_gamma   90.00
#
_symmetry.space_group_name_H-M   'P 1'
#
loop_
_entity.id
_entity.type
_entity.pdbx_description
1 polymer ?
#
loop_
_entity_poly.entity_id
_entity_poly.type
_entity_poly.pdbx_seq_one_letter_code
_entity_poly.pdbx_strand_id
1 'polypeptide(L)'
;MPKANRRAFLRGAGVSLVVPPFLSLTRSANAASSLSSAAHPATTATGAPLRMAFMSIPNGVQQDHWFPTNSEDGIALSPTLEPLAKVKGKIQVIGGLDHVHATAGNDGAGDHARANATFLTGARARKTAGKDIHVGISVDQVAAQRVGAATRFQSLELSSDAVRNSGSCDSGYACAYQYNLSWSSPTTPVTPEPNPRLVFERLFGAGEHGQRQKNFDLRQQSNRSVLDFVLEDAKELARALSSEDRIKLEEYVSSVRQIEERIKSAERFGLVPDPNLPTPDGVPIDFGNHIDLNLDLMLLAFQTDSTRIASLLIAYDGSNRTFPDLGIIEGHHYLTHNQRVPELAKKVALIDRFYMQRFANFLEKMDKVRDVDGNTMLHNSMIVYGGAIADGNRHTHANLPVVLAGAGGGTLKTGRFVDAKQKPMSNLFVEMLNRFGVEATSFGDSNGGLSEIG
;
A
#
# COMPACT_ATOMS: atom_id res chain seq x y z
N MET A 1 -20.42 30.48 15.38
CA MET A 1 -19.67 29.24 15.11
C MET A 1 -19.44 29.19 13.61
N PRO A 2 -18.21 29.08 13.11
CA PRO A 2 -17.99 28.98 11.67
C PRO A 2 -18.52 27.63 11.17
N LYS A 3 -19.31 27.63 10.09
CA LYS A 3 -19.83 26.44 9.44
C LYS A 3 -18.65 25.59 8.99
N ALA A 4 -18.48 24.40 9.56
CA ALA A 4 -17.45 23.47 9.16
C ALA A 4 -17.57 23.17 7.66
N ASN A 5 -16.49 23.39 6.93
CA ASN A 5 -16.47 23.14 5.50
C ASN A 5 -16.44 21.61 5.28
N ARG A 6 -17.52 21.05 4.73
CA ARG A 6 -17.74 19.61 4.49
C ARG A 6 -16.53 18.93 3.80
N ARG A 7 -15.87 19.61 2.85
CA ARG A 7 -14.66 19.11 2.16
C ARG A 7 -13.43 19.03 3.07
N ALA A 8 -13.25 20.00 3.96
CA ALA A 8 -12.13 20.00 4.90
C ALA A 8 -12.27 18.91 5.96
N PHE A 9 -13.52 18.62 6.36
CA PHE A 9 -13.81 17.53 7.31
C PHE A 9 -13.50 16.15 6.72
N LEU A 10 -13.98 15.85 5.51
CA LEU A 10 -13.74 14.55 4.87
C LEU A 10 -12.25 14.30 4.61
N ARG A 11 -11.48 15.34 4.28
CA ARG A 11 -10.01 15.24 4.20
C ARG A 11 -9.36 14.95 5.56
N GLY A 12 -9.84 15.59 6.63
CA GLY A 12 -9.32 15.38 7.98
C GLY A 12 -9.67 14.00 8.59
N ALA A 13 -10.69 13.31 8.04
CA ALA A 13 -11.07 11.96 8.47
C ALA A 13 -10.27 10.86 7.75
N GLY A 14 -9.33 11.21 6.86
CA GLY A 14 -8.61 10.25 6.03
C GLY A 14 -9.51 9.56 5.00
N VAL A 15 -10.62 10.19 4.64
CA VAL A 15 -11.61 9.64 3.72
C VAL A 15 -11.86 10.65 2.60
N SER A 16 -11.36 10.37 1.42
CA SER A 16 -11.81 11.04 0.20
C SER A 16 -13.01 10.28 -0.33
N LEU A 17 -14.21 10.70 0.04
CA LEU A 17 -15.42 10.24 -0.61
C LEU A 17 -15.55 10.95 -1.96
N VAL A 18 -15.20 10.25 -3.02
CA VAL A 18 -15.51 10.69 -4.38
C VAL A 18 -16.99 10.41 -4.60
N VAL A 19 -17.80 11.46 -4.66
CA VAL A 19 -19.19 11.34 -5.12
C VAL A 19 -19.12 11.03 -6.62
N PRO A 20 -19.54 9.84 -7.09
CA PRO A 20 -19.56 9.55 -8.51
C PRO A 20 -20.51 10.52 -9.23
N PRO A 21 -20.18 10.98 -10.44
CA PRO A 21 -21.14 11.69 -11.27
C PRO A 21 -22.26 10.73 -11.66
N PHE A 22 -23.48 11.08 -11.31
CA PHE A 22 -24.66 10.30 -11.66
C PHE A 22 -24.87 10.30 -13.18
N LEU A 23 -24.62 9.19 -13.82
CA LEU A 23 -25.09 8.85 -15.18
C LEU A 23 -25.11 7.34 -15.35
N SER A 24 -26.25 6.84 -15.78
CA SER A 24 -26.71 5.49 -15.94
C SER A 24 -25.77 4.52 -16.70
N LEU A 25 -25.87 3.23 -16.27
CA LEU A 25 -25.58 1.96 -16.96
C LEU A 25 -24.14 1.42 -16.77
N THR A 26 -23.96 0.20 -16.40
CA THR A 26 -24.46 -1.11 -16.83
C THR A 26 -24.19 -2.21 -15.81
N ARG A 27 -24.98 -3.27 -15.88
CA ARG A 27 -25.00 -4.50 -15.11
C ARG A 27 -23.68 -5.29 -15.15
N SER A 28 -23.27 -5.83 -14.03
CA SER A 28 -23.08 -7.28 -13.85
C SER A 28 -22.93 -7.64 -12.39
N ALA A 29 -23.71 -8.60 -12.00
CA ALA A 29 -23.76 -9.17 -10.67
C ALA A 29 -22.80 -10.36 -10.54
N ASN A 30 -22.53 -10.70 -9.26
CA ASN A 30 -22.10 -11.98 -8.72
C ASN A 30 -20.60 -12.21 -8.55
N ALA A 31 -20.16 -12.20 -7.29
CA ALA A 31 -20.06 -13.38 -6.43
C ALA A 31 -19.63 -12.99 -5.01
N ALA A 32 -20.59 -12.81 -4.14
CA ALA A 32 -20.33 -12.91 -2.71
C ALA A 32 -20.32 -14.41 -2.36
N SER A 33 -19.14 -15.03 -2.37
CA SER A 33 -18.96 -16.34 -1.76
C SER A 33 -18.82 -16.18 -0.25
N SER A 34 -19.81 -16.67 0.47
CA SER A 34 -19.79 -16.87 1.91
C SER A 34 -18.62 -17.79 2.29
N LEU A 35 -17.60 -17.25 2.92
CA LEU A 35 -16.53 -18.02 3.56
C LEU A 35 -16.69 -17.87 5.07
N SER A 36 -17.36 -18.85 5.66
CA SER A 36 -17.29 -19.12 7.09
C SER A 36 -16.05 -19.96 7.36
N SER A 37 -15.00 -19.34 7.85
CA SER A 37 -13.98 -20.02 8.66
C SER A 37 -13.55 -19.05 9.76
N ALA A 38 -13.42 -19.55 10.98
CA ALA A 38 -12.88 -18.78 12.09
C ALA A 38 -11.49 -18.27 11.68
N ALA A 39 -11.38 -16.98 11.39
CA ALA A 39 -10.12 -16.37 11.00
C ALA A 39 -9.13 -16.53 12.16
N HIS A 40 -8.05 -17.30 11.96
CA HIS A 40 -6.93 -17.29 12.88
C HIS A 40 -6.36 -15.86 12.87
N PRO A 41 -6.14 -15.23 14.04
CA PRO A 41 -5.44 -13.96 14.08
C PRO A 41 -4.08 -14.14 13.42
N ALA A 42 -3.63 -13.17 12.62
CA ALA A 42 -2.31 -13.19 11.98
C ALA A 42 -1.21 -13.23 13.06
N THR A 43 -0.82 -14.42 13.44
CA THR A 43 0.17 -14.71 14.50
C THR A 43 1.11 -15.81 14.04
N THR A 44 2.33 -15.78 14.55
CA THR A 44 3.29 -16.87 14.39
C THR A 44 2.84 -18.12 15.18
N ALA A 45 3.50 -19.25 14.96
CA ALA A 45 3.30 -20.45 15.76
C ALA A 45 3.62 -20.24 17.26
N THR A 46 4.42 -19.22 17.58
CA THR A 46 4.81 -18.83 18.96
C THR A 46 3.88 -17.76 19.55
N GLY A 47 2.83 -17.34 18.81
CA GLY A 47 1.84 -16.39 19.29
C GLY A 47 2.21 -14.91 19.08
N ALA A 48 3.36 -14.60 18.49
CA ALA A 48 3.74 -13.23 18.17
C ALA A 48 2.92 -12.70 16.96
N PRO A 49 2.64 -11.39 16.87
CA PRO A 49 1.96 -10.82 15.72
C PRO A 49 2.76 -11.03 14.43
N LEU A 50 2.11 -11.57 13.39
CA LEU A 50 2.63 -11.50 12.02
C LEU A 50 2.25 -10.17 11.39
N ARG A 51 3.19 -9.57 10.66
CA ARG A 51 2.98 -8.29 9.97
C ARG A 51 3.21 -8.42 8.48
N MET A 52 2.46 -7.68 7.71
CA MET A 52 2.54 -7.64 6.26
C MET A 52 2.61 -6.18 5.80
N ALA A 53 3.60 -5.83 4.97
CA ALA A 53 3.64 -4.51 4.39
C ALA A 53 4.08 -4.54 2.92
N PHE A 54 3.66 -3.51 2.18
CA PHE A 54 3.93 -3.35 0.76
C PHE A 54 4.41 -1.93 0.48
N MET A 55 5.55 -1.80 -0.19
CA MET A 55 6.14 -0.52 -0.57
C MET A 55 6.32 -0.47 -2.07
N SER A 56 5.69 0.52 -2.73
CA SER A 56 5.78 0.70 -4.17
C SER A 56 6.72 1.83 -4.53
N ILE A 57 7.69 1.53 -5.41
CA ILE A 57 8.56 2.51 -6.05
C ILE A 57 8.05 2.85 -7.44
N PRO A 58 8.25 4.09 -7.94
CA PRO A 58 7.81 4.50 -9.26
C PRO A 58 8.83 4.17 -10.35
N ASN A 59 8.38 4.14 -11.59
CA ASN A 59 9.17 4.27 -12.82
C ASN A 59 10.13 3.11 -13.15
N GLY A 60 10.07 1.99 -12.43
CA GLY A 60 11.01 0.89 -12.61
C GLY A 60 12.41 1.20 -12.05
N VAL A 61 13.40 0.40 -12.43
CA VAL A 61 14.77 0.48 -11.92
C VAL A 61 15.81 0.37 -13.03
N GLN A 62 17.06 0.74 -12.73
CA GLN A 62 18.19 0.45 -13.60
C GLN A 62 18.55 -1.02 -13.51
N GLN A 63 18.15 -1.81 -14.54
CA GLN A 63 18.15 -3.28 -14.53
C GLN A 63 19.54 -3.89 -14.33
N ASP A 64 20.58 -3.30 -14.94
CA ASP A 64 21.94 -3.83 -14.86
C ASP A 64 22.55 -3.73 -13.46
N HIS A 65 21.96 -2.90 -12.59
CA HIS A 65 22.41 -2.68 -11.22
C HIS A 65 21.49 -3.27 -10.15
N TRP A 66 20.38 -3.89 -10.54
CA TRP A 66 19.36 -4.33 -9.59
C TRP A 66 19.53 -5.78 -9.12
N PHE A 67 19.60 -6.75 -10.05
CA PHE A 67 19.54 -8.16 -9.66
C PHE A 67 20.85 -8.66 -9.06
N PRO A 68 20.79 -9.31 -7.87
CA PRO A 68 21.93 -9.94 -7.23
C PRO A 68 22.20 -11.32 -7.86
N THR A 69 23.25 -11.98 -7.38
CA THR A 69 23.53 -13.38 -7.66
C THR A 69 23.57 -14.18 -6.36
N ASN A 70 23.40 -15.50 -6.44
CA ASN A 70 23.69 -16.37 -5.30
C ASN A 70 25.19 -16.68 -5.26
N SER A 71 25.73 -16.79 -4.05
CA SER A 71 27.09 -17.19 -3.77
C SER A 71 27.11 -18.30 -2.70
N GLU A 72 28.28 -18.88 -2.43
CA GLU A 72 28.44 -19.91 -1.37
C GLU A 72 28.03 -19.36 0.01
N ASP A 73 28.27 -18.06 0.25
CA ASP A 73 27.92 -17.37 1.50
C ASP A 73 26.49 -16.76 1.49
N GLY A 74 25.61 -17.19 0.59
CA GLY A 74 24.24 -16.69 0.43
C GLY A 74 24.12 -15.73 -0.74
N ILE A 75 23.45 -14.58 -0.55
CA ILE A 75 23.21 -13.59 -1.61
C ILE A 75 24.40 -12.63 -1.76
N ALA A 76 24.89 -12.47 -2.97
CA ALA A 76 25.84 -11.43 -3.36
C ALA A 76 25.06 -10.23 -3.90
N LEU A 77 24.99 -9.17 -3.08
CA LEU A 77 24.18 -7.98 -3.38
C LEU A 77 24.73 -7.22 -4.59
N SER A 78 23.82 -6.74 -5.42
CA SER A 78 24.11 -5.83 -6.52
C SER A 78 24.38 -4.39 -6.00
N PRO A 79 24.92 -3.47 -6.83
CA PRO A 79 25.20 -2.11 -6.41
C PRO A 79 23.99 -1.36 -5.83
N THR A 80 22.80 -1.55 -6.39
CA THR A 80 21.56 -0.94 -5.87
C THR A 80 21.14 -1.51 -4.53
N LEU A 81 21.35 -2.83 -4.32
CA LEU A 81 20.92 -3.53 -3.12
C LEU A 81 21.96 -3.51 -1.98
N GLU A 82 23.15 -2.97 -2.21
CA GLU A 82 24.22 -2.91 -1.20
C GLU A 82 23.80 -2.30 0.15
N PRO A 83 22.89 -1.29 0.24
CA PRO A 83 22.41 -0.80 1.51
C PRO A 83 21.80 -1.88 2.42
N LEU A 84 21.32 -2.99 1.86
CA LEU A 84 20.75 -4.12 2.60
C LEU A 84 21.80 -5.04 3.26
N ALA A 85 23.10 -4.74 3.14
CA ALA A 85 24.19 -5.63 3.58
C ALA A 85 24.04 -6.12 5.04
N LYS A 86 23.59 -5.25 5.96
CA LYS A 86 23.41 -5.62 7.38
C LYS A 86 22.24 -6.58 7.62
N VAL A 87 21.28 -6.60 6.71
CA VAL A 87 20.07 -7.45 6.80
C VAL A 87 20.00 -8.47 5.67
N LYS A 88 21.08 -8.68 4.90
CA LYS A 88 21.11 -9.57 3.74
C LYS A 88 20.63 -10.99 4.04
N GLY A 89 20.93 -11.52 5.24
CA GLY A 89 20.47 -12.83 5.68
C GLY A 89 18.97 -12.90 6.02
N LYS A 90 18.23 -11.78 5.97
CA LYS A 90 16.83 -11.66 6.36
C LYS A 90 15.91 -11.24 5.20
N ILE A 91 16.44 -11.28 3.99
CA ILE A 91 15.72 -10.90 2.77
C ILE A 91 15.77 -12.01 1.73
N GLN A 92 14.84 -11.98 0.80
CA GLN A 92 14.91 -12.65 -0.49
C GLN A 92 14.77 -11.59 -1.58
N VAL A 93 15.61 -11.62 -2.60
CA VAL A 93 15.36 -10.88 -3.84
C VAL A 93 14.72 -11.86 -4.82
N ILE A 94 13.62 -11.48 -5.43
CA ILE A 94 12.86 -12.36 -6.30
C ILE A 94 12.86 -11.78 -7.71
N GLY A 95 13.47 -12.48 -8.65
CA GLY A 95 13.41 -12.19 -10.08
C GLY A 95 12.38 -13.07 -10.79
N GLY A 96 12.03 -12.72 -12.02
CA GLY A 96 11.09 -13.47 -12.83
C GLY A 96 9.65 -13.44 -12.35
N LEU A 97 9.25 -12.39 -11.63
CA LEU A 97 7.84 -12.09 -11.33
C LEU A 97 7.29 -11.10 -12.36
N ASP A 98 6.06 -11.34 -12.83
CA ASP A 98 5.44 -10.58 -13.91
C ASP A 98 4.07 -10.04 -13.49
N HIS A 99 3.68 -8.87 -14.04
CA HIS A 99 2.32 -8.34 -14.01
C HIS A 99 1.73 -8.31 -15.43
N VAL A 100 1.20 -9.42 -15.90
CA VAL A 100 0.63 -9.55 -17.25
C VAL A 100 -0.54 -8.57 -17.45
N HIS A 101 -1.35 -8.35 -16.42
CA HIS A 101 -2.49 -7.44 -16.47
C HIS A 101 -2.12 -5.94 -16.50
N ALA A 102 -0.87 -5.58 -16.22
CA ALA A 102 -0.39 -4.21 -16.40
C ALA A 102 0.01 -3.89 -17.85
N THR A 103 0.19 -4.92 -18.70
CA THR A 103 0.54 -4.72 -20.12
C THR A 103 -0.54 -3.97 -20.90
N ALA A 104 -0.14 -3.28 -21.97
CA ALA A 104 -1.05 -2.46 -22.78
C ALA A 104 -2.27 -3.24 -23.33
N GLY A 105 -2.07 -4.45 -23.87
CA GLY A 105 -3.13 -5.19 -24.55
C GLY A 105 -3.79 -4.32 -25.63
N ASN A 106 -5.13 -4.29 -25.62
CA ASN A 106 -5.91 -3.47 -26.55
C ASN A 106 -6.09 -2.00 -26.10
N ASP A 107 -5.65 -1.65 -24.88
CA ASP A 107 -5.89 -0.30 -24.32
C ASP A 107 -4.84 0.73 -24.79
N GLY A 108 -3.70 0.28 -25.33
CA GLY A 108 -2.60 1.15 -25.74
C GLY A 108 -1.90 1.81 -24.54
N ALA A 109 -1.46 3.07 -24.71
CA ALA A 109 -0.72 3.80 -23.68
C ALA A 109 -1.47 3.92 -22.35
N GLY A 110 -0.73 4.08 -21.23
CA GLY A 110 -1.26 4.20 -19.88
C GLY A 110 -0.56 3.25 -18.89
N ASP A 111 0.72 2.97 -19.12
CA ASP A 111 1.48 1.97 -18.37
C ASP A 111 1.65 2.35 -16.90
N HIS A 112 1.84 3.63 -16.58
CA HIS A 112 2.01 4.08 -15.20
C HIS A 112 0.73 3.94 -14.37
N ALA A 113 -0.43 4.26 -14.95
CA ALA A 113 -1.71 4.06 -14.26
C ALA A 113 -2.01 2.57 -14.05
N ARG A 114 -1.75 1.73 -15.09
CA ARG A 114 -1.91 0.28 -14.98
C ARG A 114 -0.94 -0.31 -13.96
N ALA A 115 0.31 0.14 -13.94
CA ALA A 115 1.33 -0.34 -13.02
C ALA A 115 0.87 -0.21 -11.56
N ASN A 116 0.53 0.99 -11.10
CA ASN A 116 0.08 1.19 -9.72
C ASN A 116 -1.22 0.43 -9.40
N ALA A 117 -2.20 0.46 -10.32
CA ALA A 117 -3.46 -0.25 -10.12
C ALA A 117 -3.28 -1.76 -10.01
N THR A 118 -2.35 -2.35 -10.77
CA THR A 118 -2.12 -3.79 -10.83
C THR A 118 -1.19 -4.27 -9.70
N PHE A 119 -0.31 -3.42 -9.17
CA PHE A 119 0.77 -3.84 -8.27
C PHE A 119 0.28 -4.70 -7.11
N LEU A 120 -0.77 -4.29 -6.40
CA LEU A 120 -1.32 -5.08 -5.29
C LEU A 120 -2.63 -5.80 -5.62
N THR A 121 -3.20 -5.60 -6.81
CA THR A 121 -4.47 -6.24 -7.18
C THR A 121 -4.30 -7.46 -8.09
N GLY A 122 -3.18 -7.53 -8.84
CA GLY A 122 -2.99 -8.53 -9.89
C GLY A 122 -4.08 -8.50 -10.97
N ALA A 123 -4.86 -7.42 -11.05
CA ALA A 123 -6.01 -7.31 -11.93
C ALA A 123 -5.83 -6.19 -12.96
N ARG A 124 -6.46 -6.36 -14.13
CA ARG A 124 -6.42 -5.34 -15.18
C ARG A 124 -7.32 -4.16 -14.83
N ALA A 125 -6.76 -2.96 -14.82
CA ALA A 125 -7.52 -1.73 -14.67
C ALA A 125 -8.36 -1.46 -15.93
N ARG A 126 -9.66 -1.18 -15.76
CA ARG A 126 -10.53 -0.73 -16.84
C ARG A 126 -10.11 0.65 -17.31
N LYS A 127 -9.82 0.82 -18.61
CA LYS A 127 -9.49 2.13 -19.16
C LYS A 127 -10.72 3.04 -19.16
N THR A 128 -10.71 4.02 -18.28
CA THR A 128 -11.76 5.01 -18.10
C THR A 128 -11.20 6.30 -17.50
N ALA A 129 -11.78 7.43 -17.84
CA ALA A 129 -11.40 8.73 -17.28
C ALA A 129 -12.04 9.02 -15.91
N GLY A 130 -12.62 8.04 -15.23
CA GLY A 130 -13.04 8.13 -13.83
C GLY A 130 -14.52 7.93 -13.52
N LYS A 131 -15.35 7.56 -14.50
CA LYS A 131 -16.80 7.35 -14.27
C LYS A 131 -17.13 5.96 -13.72
N ASP A 132 -16.41 4.94 -14.17
CA ASP A 132 -16.66 3.52 -13.93
C ASP A 132 -15.34 2.79 -13.70
N ILE A 133 -14.55 3.30 -12.75
CA ILE A 133 -13.29 2.68 -12.36
C ILE A 133 -13.55 1.25 -11.87
N HIS A 134 -12.66 0.34 -12.31
CA HIS A 134 -12.75 -1.06 -11.93
C HIS A 134 -11.37 -1.70 -12.09
N VAL A 135 -10.90 -2.38 -11.03
CA VAL A 135 -9.65 -3.15 -11.06
C VAL A 135 -9.85 -4.47 -10.31
N GLY A 136 -9.54 -4.56 -9.07
CA GLY A 136 -9.68 -5.71 -8.19
C GLY A 136 -9.50 -5.29 -6.73
N ILE A 137 -9.78 -6.18 -5.80
CA ILE A 137 -9.40 -5.97 -4.40
C ILE A 137 -7.89 -6.19 -4.29
N SER A 138 -7.17 -5.33 -3.56
CA SER A 138 -5.75 -5.50 -3.32
C SER A 138 -5.45 -6.53 -2.21
N VAL A 139 -4.28 -7.15 -2.27
CA VAL A 139 -3.87 -8.22 -1.35
C VAL A 139 -3.86 -7.76 0.11
N ASP A 140 -3.42 -6.55 0.39
CA ASP A 140 -3.46 -5.93 1.71
C ASP A 140 -4.89 -5.78 2.23
N GLN A 141 -5.85 -5.43 1.37
CA GLN A 141 -7.24 -5.29 1.73
C GLN A 141 -7.96 -6.63 1.85
N VAL A 142 -7.58 -7.65 1.07
CA VAL A 142 -8.04 -9.03 1.30
C VAL A 142 -7.60 -9.50 2.68
N ALA A 143 -6.33 -9.29 3.05
CA ALA A 143 -5.84 -9.61 4.38
C ALA A 143 -6.55 -8.79 5.47
N ALA A 144 -6.72 -7.47 5.28
CA ALA A 144 -7.37 -6.57 6.22
C ALA A 144 -8.82 -6.94 6.51
N GLN A 145 -9.58 -7.35 5.49
CA GLN A 145 -10.97 -7.79 5.66
C GLN A 145 -11.09 -9.11 6.44
N ARG A 146 -10.05 -9.95 6.43
CA ARG A 146 -10.05 -11.26 7.10
C ARG A 146 -9.51 -11.19 8.53
N VAL A 147 -8.38 -10.51 8.72
CA VAL A 147 -7.67 -10.52 10.01
C VAL A 147 -7.64 -9.16 10.71
N GLY A 148 -8.06 -8.09 10.04
CA GLY A 148 -7.98 -6.73 10.57
C GLY A 148 -8.81 -6.46 11.83
N ALA A 149 -9.75 -7.35 12.17
CA ALA A 149 -10.47 -7.29 13.44
C ALA A 149 -9.58 -7.59 14.67
N ALA A 150 -8.36 -8.12 14.47
CA ALA A 150 -7.40 -8.39 15.53
C ALA A 150 -6.67 -7.12 16.02
N THR A 151 -6.77 -6.01 15.28
CA THR A 151 -6.10 -4.74 15.59
C THR A 151 -7.05 -3.56 15.54
N ARG A 152 -6.65 -2.44 16.16
CA ARG A 152 -7.44 -1.20 16.20
C ARG A 152 -7.75 -0.67 14.79
N PHE A 153 -6.74 -0.70 13.91
CA PHE A 153 -6.89 -0.32 12.50
C PHE A 153 -6.64 -1.55 11.64
N GLN A 154 -7.59 -1.85 10.76
CA GLN A 154 -7.51 -3.03 9.90
C GLN A 154 -6.28 -3.00 9.00
N SER A 155 -5.93 -1.79 8.51
CA SER A 155 -4.75 -1.52 7.69
C SER A 155 -4.36 -0.04 7.77
N LEU A 156 -3.14 0.28 7.33
CA LEU A 156 -2.59 1.62 7.29
C LEU A 156 -2.03 1.89 5.89
N GLU A 157 -2.65 2.80 5.18
CA GLU A 157 -2.25 3.20 3.83
C GLU A 157 -1.57 4.58 3.90
N LEU A 158 -0.31 4.63 3.45
CA LEU A 158 0.57 5.79 3.49
C LEU A 158 1.01 6.21 2.09
N SER A 159 1.31 7.50 1.93
CA SER A 159 1.96 8.02 0.74
C SER A 159 3.03 9.04 1.12
N SER A 160 4.18 9.01 0.42
CA SER A 160 5.17 10.10 0.49
C SER A 160 5.03 11.06 -0.69
N ASP A 161 3.95 10.94 -1.46
CA ASP A 161 3.64 11.84 -2.57
C ASP A 161 2.20 12.37 -2.46
N ALA A 162 1.88 13.37 -3.29
CA ALA A 162 0.54 13.95 -3.32
C ALA A 162 -0.50 12.93 -3.79
N VAL A 163 -1.71 13.04 -3.27
CA VAL A 163 -2.84 12.17 -3.62
C VAL A 163 -3.79 12.87 -4.59
N ARG A 164 -4.21 12.15 -5.63
CA ARG A 164 -5.17 12.63 -6.61
C ARG A 164 -6.16 11.53 -6.99
N ASN A 165 -7.41 11.65 -6.55
CA ASN A 165 -8.44 10.61 -6.73
C ASN A 165 -9.44 10.91 -7.84
N SER A 166 -9.38 12.09 -8.46
CA SER A 166 -10.33 12.51 -9.49
C SER A 166 -9.63 13.06 -10.72
N GLY A 167 -10.29 12.97 -11.85
CA GLY A 167 -9.80 13.41 -13.14
C GLY A 167 -9.12 12.30 -13.94
N SER A 168 -8.72 12.65 -15.16
CA SER A 168 -7.95 11.80 -16.05
C SER A 168 -6.46 12.08 -15.88
N CYS A 169 -5.68 11.04 -15.75
CA CYS A 169 -4.23 11.10 -15.66
C CYS A 169 -3.60 10.40 -16.89
N ASP A 170 -2.81 9.38 -16.67
CA ASP A 170 -2.02 8.74 -17.72
C ASP A 170 -2.90 8.20 -18.86
N SER A 171 -2.75 8.81 -20.05
CA SER A 171 -3.33 8.32 -21.33
C SER A 171 -4.82 7.96 -21.28
N GLY A 172 -5.60 8.70 -20.47
CA GLY A 172 -7.04 8.52 -20.35
C GLY A 172 -7.47 7.54 -19.26
N TYR A 173 -6.57 7.06 -18.44
CA TYR A 173 -6.89 6.35 -17.19
C TYR A 173 -7.24 7.36 -16.08
N ALA A 174 -8.19 6.99 -15.22
CA ALA A 174 -8.53 7.76 -14.04
C ALA A 174 -7.33 7.92 -13.10
N CYS A 175 -7.18 9.11 -12.49
CA CYS A 175 -6.10 9.37 -11.52
C CYS A 175 -6.15 8.42 -10.32
N ALA A 176 -7.34 7.92 -9.96
CA ALA A 176 -7.50 6.93 -8.90
C ALA A 176 -6.62 5.69 -9.10
N TYR A 177 -6.36 5.26 -10.33
CA TYR A 177 -5.49 4.11 -10.61
C TYR A 177 -4.00 4.42 -10.35
N GLN A 178 -3.57 5.63 -10.66
CA GLN A 178 -2.17 6.03 -10.57
C GLN A 178 -1.73 6.41 -9.15
N TYR A 179 -2.69 6.82 -8.30
CA TYR A 179 -2.40 7.34 -6.96
C TYR A 179 -2.86 6.45 -5.81
N ASN A 180 -3.41 5.26 -6.10
CA ASN A 180 -3.81 4.31 -5.06
C ASN A 180 -3.26 2.92 -5.35
N LEU A 181 -2.62 2.32 -4.34
CA LEU A 181 -2.19 0.92 -4.36
C LEU A 181 -3.28 0.00 -3.80
N SER A 182 -3.96 0.46 -2.76
CA SER A 182 -4.91 -0.32 -1.97
C SER A 182 -6.34 -0.12 -2.47
N TRP A 183 -7.10 -1.22 -2.59
CA TRP A 183 -8.47 -1.24 -3.09
C TRP A 183 -9.32 -2.16 -2.23
N SER A 184 -10.30 -1.60 -1.50
CA SER A 184 -11.20 -2.36 -0.62
C SER A 184 -12.29 -3.13 -1.35
N SER A 185 -12.57 -2.73 -2.60
CA SER A 185 -13.43 -3.43 -3.55
C SER A 185 -12.90 -3.17 -4.97
N PRO A 186 -13.40 -3.86 -6.02
CA PRO A 186 -12.98 -3.58 -7.38
C PRO A 186 -13.19 -2.14 -7.85
N THR A 187 -14.05 -1.38 -7.19
CA THR A 187 -14.42 -0.01 -7.56
C THR A 187 -14.08 1.03 -6.49
N THR A 188 -13.53 0.62 -5.34
CA THR A 188 -13.31 1.51 -4.20
C THR A 188 -11.84 1.55 -3.81
N PRO A 189 -11.09 2.59 -4.23
CA PRO A 189 -9.73 2.78 -3.75
C PRO A 189 -9.70 3.15 -2.27
N VAL A 190 -8.69 2.70 -1.55
CA VAL A 190 -8.37 3.16 -0.21
C VAL A 190 -7.28 4.22 -0.33
N THR A 191 -7.68 5.46 -0.16
CA THR A 191 -6.80 6.60 -0.35
C THR A 191 -5.71 6.63 0.71
N PRO A 192 -4.42 6.64 0.33
CA PRO A 192 -3.34 6.73 1.29
C PRO A 192 -3.26 8.14 1.91
N GLU A 193 -2.82 8.22 3.16
CA GLU A 193 -2.62 9.50 3.85
C GLU A 193 -1.18 10.01 3.61
N PRO A 194 -1.00 11.17 2.95
CA PRO A 194 0.32 11.72 2.69
C PRO A 194 0.86 12.59 3.83
N ASN A 195 0.05 12.95 4.83
CA ASN A 195 0.47 13.85 5.90
C ASN A 195 0.81 13.05 7.17
N PRO A 196 2.10 12.95 7.55
CA PRO A 196 2.54 12.20 8.72
C PRO A 196 1.90 12.65 10.04
N ARG A 197 1.58 13.95 10.17
CA ARG A 197 0.85 14.43 11.32
C ARG A 197 -0.55 13.81 11.43
N LEU A 198 -1.27 13.75 10.33
CA LEU A 198 -2.62 13.16 10.31
C LEU A 198 -2.57 11.64 10.54
N VAL A 199 -1.52 10.97 10.05
CA VAL A 199 -1.26 9.55 10.36
C VAL A 199 -1.04 9.37 11.86
N PHE A 200 -0.16 10.16 12.45
CA PHE A 200 0.12 10.10 13.89
C PHE A 200 -1.14 10.36 14.73
N GLU A 201 -1.88 11.42 14.41
CA GLU A 201 -3.12 11.77 15.10
C GLU A 201 -4.23 10.71 14.94
N ARG A 202 -4.26 10.03 13.78
CA ARG A 202 -5.15 8.87 13.55
C ARG A 202 -4.80 7.69 14.45
N LEU A 203 -3.52 7.39 14.61
CA LEU A 203 -3.03 6.24 15.37
C LEU A 203 -3.11 6.47 16.89
N PHE A 204 -2.76 7.65 17.35
CA PHE A 204 -2.46 7.93 18.76
C PHE A 204 -3.27 9.07 19.38
N GLY A 205 -4.09 9.76 18.58
CA GLY A 205 -4.81 10.96 19.01
C GLY A 205 -4.00 12.25 18.80
N ALA A 206 -4.72 13.36 18.72
CA ALA A 206 -4.15 14.70 18.56
C ALA A 206 -3.67 15.28 19.89
N GLY A 207 -2.71 16.20 19.85
CA GLY A 207 -2.21 16.94 21.01
C GLY A 207 -0.97 16.33 21.64
N GLU A 208 -0.64 16.80 22.83
CA GLU A 208 0.55 16.37 23.57
C GLU A 208 0.34 15.03 24.29
N HIS A 209 1.45 14.40 24.67
CA HIS A 209 1.44 13.20 25.50
C HIS A 209 0.57 13.42 26.77
N GLY A 210 -0.26 12.45 27.09
CA GLY A 210 -1.22 12.50 28.20
C GLY A 210 -2.58 13.13 27.85
N GLN A 211 -2.74 13.83 26.71
CA GLN A 211 -4.00 14.41 26.26
C GLN A 211 -4.64 13.65 25.10
N ARG A 212 -3.89 12.80 24.44
CA ARG A 212 -4.25 12.16 23.17
C ARG A 212 -5.49 11.29 23.25
N GLN A 213 -5.67 10.54 24.33
CA GLN A 213 -6.87 9.70 24.52
C GLN A 213 -8.15 10.55 24.47
N LYS A 214 -8.20 11.63 25.25
CA LYS A 214 -9.39 12.51 25.27
C LYS A 214 -9.69 13.09 23.89
N ASN A 215 -8.65 13.53 23.19
CA ASN A 215 -8.81 14.11 21.86
C ASN A 215 -9.20 13.06 20.81
N PHE A 216 -8.71 11.83 20.95
CA PHE A 216 -9.13 10.70 20.15
C PHE A 216 -10.63 10.41 20.32
N ASP A 217 -11.11 10.32 21.55
CA ASP A 217 -12.52 10.06 21.84
C ASP A 217 -13.45 11.17 21.29
N LEU A 218 -13.06 12.44 21.45
CA LEU A 218 -13.79 13.57 20.89
C LEU A 218 -13.85 13.51 19.34
N ARG A 219 -12.74 13.13 18.70
CA ARG A 219 -12.69 12.97 17.25
C ARG A 219 -13.59 11.83 16.77
N GLN A 220 -13.62 10.70 17.49
CA GLN A 220 -14.50 9.59 17.16
C GLN A 220 -15.98 9.97 17.28
N GLN A 221 -16.36 10.68 18.33
CA GLN A 221 -17.74 11.21 18.47
C GLN A 221 -18.11 12.14 17.32
N SER A 222 -17.21 13.05 16.94
CA SER A 222 -17.43 13.96 15.80
C SER A 222 -17.58 13.21 14.48
N ASN A 223 -16.73 12.19 14.24
CA ASN A 223 -16.78 11.39 13.03
C ASN A 223 -18.12 10.63 12.93
N ARG A 224 -18.60 10.02 14.02
CA ARG A 224 -19.91 9.35 14.04
C ARG A 224 -21.04 10.30 13.69
N SER A 225 -21.09 11.47 14.33
CA SER A 225 -22.14 12.47 14.08
C SER A 225 -22.21 12.89 12.62
N VAL A 226 -21.06 12.96 11.93
CA VAL A 226 -21.02 13.30 10.50
C VAL A 226 -21.45 12.12 9.63
N LEU A 227 -21.04 10.90 9.98
CA LEU A 227 -21.46 9.71 9.24
C LEU A 227 -22.97 9.46 9.37
N ASP A 228 -23.54 9.62 10.57
CA ASP A 228 -24.98 9.54 10.79
C ASP A 228 -25.74 10.55 9.92
N PHE A 229 -25.26 11.80 9.89
CA PHE A 229 -25.83 12.84 9.04
C PHE A 229 -25.74 12.49 7.54
N VAL A 230 -24.58 11.98 7.08
CA VAL A 230 -24.39 11.58 5.68
C VAL A 230 -25.32 10.42 5.30
N LEU A 231 -25.50 9.44 6.20
CA LEU A 231 -26.39 8.31 5.97
C LEU A 231 -27.86 8.72 5.94
N GLU A 232 -28.26 9.71 6.74
CA GLU A 232 -29.61 10.29 6.74
C GLU A 232 -29.89 11.07 5.45
N ASP A 233 -28.95 11.94 5.05
CA ASP A 233 -28.99 12.71 3.78
C ASP A 233 -29.08 11.76 2.56
N ALA A 234 -28.34 10.65 2.58
CA ALA A 234 -28.39 9.62 1.55
C ALA A 234 -29.75 8.91 1.46
N LYS A 235 -30.40 8.61 2.60
CA LYS A 235 -31.75 8.04 2.64
C LYS A 235 -32.78 9.00 2.06
N GLU A 236 -32.64 10.27 2.32
CA GLU A 236 -33.55 11.31 1.78
C GLU A 236 -33.37 11.44 0.25
N LEU A 237 -32.11 11.50 -0.20
CA LEU A 237 -31.77 11.55 -1.63
C LEU A 237 -32.28 10.32 -2.39
N ALA A 238 -32.21 9.12 -1.80
CA ALA A 238 -32.68 7.88 -2.40
C ALA A 238 -34.16 7.93 -2.83
N ARG A 239 -34.98 8.73 -2.16
CA ARG A 239 -36.43 8.88 -2.47
C ARG A 239 -36.66 9.62 -3.77
N ALA A 240 -35.73 10.49 -4.17
CA ALA A 240 -35.84 11.33 -5.38
C ALA A 240 -35.12 10.74 -6.60
N LEU A 241 -34.35 9.66 -6.41
CA LEU A 241 -33.50 9.07 -7.46
C LEU A 241 -34.24 7.98 -8.26
N SER A 242 -33.82 7.82 -9.53
CA SER A 242 -34.16 6.67 -10.37
C SER A 242 -33.61 5.37 -9.78
N SER A 243 -34.09 4.22 -10.26
CA SER A 243 -33.57 2.90 -9.83
C SER A 243 -32.08 2.72 -10.13
N GLU A 244 -31.59 3.28 -11.24
CA GLU A 244 -30.18 3.19 -11.63
C GLU A 244 -29.27 4.05 -10.75
N ASP A 245 -29.72 5.26 -10.41
CA ASP A 245 -28.98 6.16 -9.52
C ASP A 245 -29.01 5.69 -8.06
N ARG A 246 -30.05 4.94 -7.64
CA ARG A 246 -30.08 4.29 -6.31
C ARG A 246 -28.98 3.26 -6.15
N ILE A 247 -28.66 2.48 -7.19
CA ILE A 247 -27.57 1.51 -7.14
C ILE A 247 -26.23 2.20 -6.83
N LYS A 248 -25.97 3.34 -7.49
CA LYS A 248 -24.75 4.13 -7.22
C LYS A 248 -24.76 4.76 -5.83
N LEU A 249 -25.91 5.19 -5.35
CA LEU A 249 -26.06 5.69 -4.00
C LEU A 249 -25.84 4.57 -2.96
N GLU A 250 -26.29 3.35 -3.25
CA GLU A 250 -26.04 2.18 -2.39
C GLU A 250 -24.57 1.82 -2.32
N GLU A 251 -23.81 1.89 -3.42
CA GLU A 251 -22.35 1.73 -3.42
C GLU A 251 -21.67 2.80 -2.53
N TYR A 252 -22.10 4.04 -2.65
CA TYR A 252 -21.62 5.14 -1.79
C TYR A 252 -21.96 4.90 -0.30
N VAL A 253 -23.19 4.55 0.00
CA VAL A 253 -23.64 4.23 1.37
C VAL A 253 -22.89 3.02 1.93
N SER A 254 -22.59 2.02 1.09
CA SER A 254 -21.77 0.87 1.49
C SER A 254 -20.35 1.32 1.90
N SER A 255 -19.74 2.21 1.15
CA SER A 255 -18.43 2.79 1.49
C SER A 255 -18.48 3.57 2.80
N VAL A 256 -19.54 4.35 3.04
CA VAL A 256 -19.74 5.09 4.30
C VAL A 256 -19.89 4.12 5.49
N ARG A 257 -20.63 3.02 5.33
CA ARG A 257 -20.76 1.98 6.36
C ARG A 257 -19.45 1.28 6.68
N GLN A 258 -18.60 1.03 5.68
CA GLN A 258 -17.26 0.48 5.92
C GLN A 258 -16.42 1.41 6.82
N ILE A 259 -16.55 2.73 6.65
CA ILE A 259 -15.88 3.70 7.52
C ILE A 259 -16.45 3.63 8.94
N GLU A 260 -17.78 3.58 9.07
CA GLU A 260 -18.45 3.42 10.36
C GLU A 260 -17.97 2.16 11.09
N GLU A 261 -17.86 1.02 10.41
CA GLU A 261 -17.35 -0.23 10.98
C GLU A 261 -15.86 -0.11 11.39
N ARG A 262 -15.04 0.60 10.62
CA ARG A 262 -13.64 0.88 11.00
C ARG A 262 -13.56 1.72 12.28
N ILE A 263 -14.43 2.73 12.44
CA ILE A 263 -14.51 3.55 13.66
C ILE A 263 -14.94 2.69 14.85
N LYS A 264 -16.02 1.91 14.73
CA LYS A 264 -16.48 0.97 15.75
C LYS A 264 -15.42 -0.05 16.14
N SER A 265 -14.67 -0.55 15.14
CA SER A 265 -13.57 -1.48 15.39
C SER A 265 -12.48 -0.81 16.23
N ALA A 266 -12.07 0.42 15.89
CA ALA A 266 -11.04 1.15 16.63
C ALA A 266 -11.41 1.38 18.10
N GLU A 267 -12.69 1.59 18.41
CA GLU A 267 -13.18 1.82 19.77
C GLU A 267 -13.16 0.58 20.66
N ARG A 268 -13.30 -0.61 20.09
CA ARG A 268 -13.26 -1.88 20.85
C ARG A 268 -11.93 -2.12 21.58
N PHE A 269 -10.84 -1.50 21.13
CA PHE A 269 -9.51 -1.67 21.68
C PHE A 269 -9.21 -0.78 22.91
N GLY A 270 -10.18 -0.02 23.41
CA GLY A 270 -10.02 0.78 24.64
C GLY A 270 -9.01 1.92 24.47
N LEU A 271 -8.03 2.02 25.40
CA LEU A 271 -7.05 3.11 25.40
C LEU A 271 -6.18 3.09 24.15
N VAL A 272 -5.99 4.26 23.52
CA VAL A 272 -5.01 4.42 22.45
C VAL A 272 -3.58 4.35 23.02
N PRO A 273 -2.63 3.73 22.34
CA PRO A 273 -1.23 3.86 22.71
C PRO A 273 -0.85 5.36 22.71
N ASP A 274 -0.12 5.79 23.72
CA ASP A 274 0.35 7.18 23.84
C ASP A 274 1.88 7.20 23.90
N PRO A 275 2.56 7.07 22.72
CA PRO A 275 4.01 7.08 22.68
C PRO A 275 4.55 8.43 23.15
N ASN A 276 5.62 8.40 23.96
CA ASN A 276 6.32 9.61 24.38
C ASN A 276 7.19 10.18 23.26
N LEU A 277 6.54 10.60 22.18
CA LEU A 277 7.12 11.19 20.98
C LEU A 277 6.34 12.44 20.60
N PRO A 278 7.01 13.46 20.05
CA PRO A 278 6.31 14.65 19.54
C PRO A 278 5.40 14.28 18.36
N THR A 279 4.28 14.96 18.26
CA THR A 279 3.45 14.91 17.06
C THR A 279 4.21 15.54 15.88
N PRO A 280 4.30 14.90 14.71
CA PRO A 280 4.94 15.50 13.54
C PRO A 280 4.32 16.84 13.14
N ASP A 281 5.12 17.79 12.63
CA ASP A 281 4.64 19.12 12.22
C ASP A 281 3.80 19.11 10.93
N GLY A 282 3.81 18.02 10.18
CA GLY A 282 3.11 17.86 8.91
C GLY A 282 3.97 17.16 7.88
N VAL A 283 3.83 17.55 6.61
CA VAL A 283 4.62 16.98 5.50
C VAL A 283 6.00 17.63 5.47
N PRO A 284 7.10 16.86 5.64
CA PRO A 284 8.45 17.37 5.50
C PRO A 284 8.71 17.94 4.11
N ILE A 285 9.51 19.03 4.04
CA ILE A 285 9.91 19.63 2.76
C ILE A 285 10.86 18.67 2.03
N ASP A 286 11.81 18.08 2.75
CA ASP A 286 12.73 17.08 2.22
C ASP A 286 12.02 15.76 1.98
N PHE A 287 12.15 15.23 0.76
CA PHE A 287 11.47 14.02 0.35
C PHE A 287 11.98 12.75 1.06
N GLY A 288 13.30 12.69 1.29
CA GLY A 288 13.88 11.57 2.04
C GLY A 288 13.35 11.52 3.47
N ASN A 289 13.30 12.67 4.14
CA ASN A 289 12.72 12.79 5.48
C ASN A 289 11.23 12.43 5.50
N HIS A 290 10.49 12.75 4.42
CA HIS A 290 9.07 12.37 4.32
C HIS A 290 8.91 10.85 4.24
N ILE A 291 9.73 10.17 3.42
CA ILE A 291 9.73 8.70 3.35
C ILE A 291 10.11 8.11 4.71
N ASP A 292 11.21 8.58 5.30
CA ASP A 292 11.73 8.07 6.58
C ASP A 292 10.69 8.23 7.70
N LEU A 293 10.00 9.36 7.76
CA LEU A 293 8.95 9.61 8.76
C LEU A 293 7.72 8.70 8.57
N ASN A 294 7.29 8.45 7.33
CA ASN A 294 6.22 7.49 7.05
C ASN A 294 6.62 6.06 7.45
N LEU A 295 7.87 5.66 7.19
CA LEU A 295 8.41 4.36 7.61
C LEU A 295 8.49 4.26 9.15
N ASP A 296 8.87 5.33 9.84
CA ASP A 296 8.90 5.37 11.30
C ASP A 296 7.49 5.29 11.91
N LEU A 297 6.49 5.92 11.30
CA LEU A 297 5.09 5.80 11.69
C LEU A 297 4.54 4.38 11.46
N MET A 298 4.93 3.73 10.36
CA MET A 298 4.60 2.33 10.11
C MET A 298 5.22 1.42 11.16
N LEU A 299 6.50 1.62 11.48
CA LEU A 299 7.18 0.88 12.54
C LEU A 299 6.47 1.05 13.89
N LEU A 300 6.13 2.27 14.25
CA LEU A 300 5.45 2.60 15.49
C LEU A 300 4.05 1.98 15.56
N ALA A 301 3.31 1.97 14.45
CA ALA A 301 2.02 1.30 14.34
C ALA A 301 2.14 -0.22 14.55
N PHE A 302 3.21 -0.83 14.05
CA PHE A 302 3.53 -2.24 14.27
C PHE A 302 4.00 -2.55 15.70
N GLN A 303 4.79 -1.67 16.31
CA GLN A 303 5.26 -1.82 17.70
C GLN A 303 4.11 -1.77 18.71
N THR A 304 3.12 -0.94 18.44
CA THR A 304 1.94 -0.78 19.30
C THR A 304 0.80 -1.76 18.94
N ASP A 305 1.01 -2.65 17.99
CA ASP A 305 0.00 -3.53 17.39
C ASP A 305 -1.28 -2.78 17.01
N SER A 306 -1.14 -1.50 16.63
CA SER A 306 -2.25 -0.67 16.17
C SER A 306 -2.79 -1.16 14.82
N THR A 307 -1.93 -1.72 14.00
CA THR A 307 -2.24 -2.51 12.79
C THR A 307 -1.16 -3.55 12.53
N ARG A 308 -1.47 -4.56 11.74
CA ARG A 308 -0.52 -5.59 11.26
C ARG A 308 -0.34 -5.55 9.75
N ILE A 309 -1.05 -4.65 9.05
CA ILE A 309 -1.05 -4.54 7.60
C ILE A 309 -0.81 -3.08 7.23
N ALA A 310 0.14 -2.82 6.33
CA ALA A 310 0.40 -1.47 5.86
C ALA A 310 0.82 -1.45 4.38
N SER A 311 0.54 -0.35 3.70
CA SER A 311 1.06 -0.04 2.37
C SER A 311 1.66 1.35 2.33
N LEU A 312 2.73 1.54 1.55
CA LEU A 312 3.37 2.83 1.32
C LEU A 312 3.57 3.04 -0.17
N LEU A 313 2.90 4.03 -0.71
CA LEU A 313 3.20 4.60 -2.02
C LEU A 313 4.36 5.59 -1.84
N ILE A 314 5.58 5.18 -2.16
CA ILE A 314 6.77 6.05 -2.04
C ILE A 314 6.63 7.24 -2.97
N ALA A 315 6.28 7.00 -4.24
CA ALA A 315 5.80 7.99 -5.19
C ALA A 315 4.87 7.33 -6.20
N TYR A 316 3.96 8.10 -6.80
CA TYR A 316 3.09 7.58 -7.86
C TYR A 316 3.90 7.21 -9.11
N ASP A 317 3.50 6.17 -9.81
CA ASP A 317 4.18 5.75 -11.03
C ASP A 317 4.03 6.83 -12.14
N GLY A 318 5.12 7.15 -12.83
CA GLY A 318 5.22 8.32 -13.70
C GLY A 318 5.67 9.60 -12.98
N SER A 319 6.05 9.53 -11.70
CA SER A 319 6.56 10.68 -10.94
C SER A 319 7.83 11.24 -11.56
N ASN A 320 7.80 12.53 -11.89
CA ASN A 320 8.94 13.25 -12.46
C ASN A 320 9.66 14.15 -11.43
N ARG A 321 9.73 13.67 -10.19
CA ARG A 321 10.42 14.32 -9.08
C ARG A 321 11.92 14.46 -9.37
N THR A 322 12.52 15.56 -8.92
CA THR A 322 13.96 15.78 -8.91
C THR A 322 14.58 15.39 -7.57
N PHE A 323 15.90 15.17 -7.54
CA PHE A 323 16.63 14.77 -6.33
C PHE A 323 17.85 15.72 -6.12
N PRO A 324 17.61 16.97 -5.68
CA PRO A 324 18.68 17.96 -5.53
C PRO A 324 19.78 17.51 -4.57
N ASP A 325 19.43 16.78 -3.51
CA ASP A 325 20.38 16.27 -2.51
C ASP A 325 21.35 15.24 -3.09
N LEU A 326 20.99 14.61 -4.22
CA LEU A 326 21.86 13.74 -5.00
C LEU A 326 22.56 14.49 -6.16
N GLY A 327 22.39 15.82 -6.28
CA GLY A 327 22.85 16.62 -7.41
C GLY A 327 22.10 16.33 -8.72
N ILE A 328 20.89 15.77 -8.64
CA ILE A 328 20.05 15.39 -9.79
C ILE A 328 18.92 16.40 -9.94
N ILE A 329 19.02 17.24 -10.96
CA ILE A 329 18.03 18.29 -11.27
C ILE A 329 17.04 17.88 -12.34
N GLU A 330 17.32 16.81 -13.09
CA GLU A 330 16.40 16.23 -14.05
C GLU A 330 15.31 15.42 -13.31
N GLY A 331 14.13 15.36 -13.91
CA GLY A 331 13.03 14.57 -13.36
C GLY A 331 13.25 13.08 -13.49
N HIS A 332 12.86 12.30 -12.48
CA HIS A 332 13.06 10.85 -12.43
C HIS A 332 12.46 10.13 -13.65
N HIS A 333 11.20 10.40 -13.99
CA HIS A 333 10.55 9.80 -15.17
C HIS A 333 11.31 10.15 -16.47
N TYR A 334 11.74 11.40 -16.64
CA TYR A 334 12.58 11.77 -17.80
C TYR A 334 13.86 10.95 -17.86
N LEU A 335 14.55 10.76 -16.72
CA LEU A 335 15.79 9.98 -16.65
C LEU A 335 15.56 8.53 -17.07
N THR A 336 14.46 7.89 -16.64
CA THR A 336 14.19 6.50 -16.99
C THR A 336 13.97 6.27 -18.48
N HIS A 337 13.44 7.25 -19.21
CA HIS A 337 13.35 7.19 -20.67
C HIS A 337 14.68 7.43 -21.40
N ASN A 338 15.70 7.90 -20.71
CA ASN A 338 16.99 8.27 -21.30
C ASN A 338 18.15 7.39 -20.82
N GLN A 339 17.89 6.21 -20.27
CA GLN A 339 18.92 5.29 -19.74
C GLN A 339 19.92 4.76 -20.79
N ARG A 340 19.69 4.99 -22.07
CA ARG A 340 20.68 4.69 -23.13
C ARG A 340 21.90 5.63 -23.05
N VAL A 341 21.78 6.77 -22.38
CA VAL A 341 22.89 7.69 -22.09
C VAL A 341 23.52 7.25 -20.77
N PRO A 342 24.78 6.78 -20.73
CA PRO A 342 25.37 6.18 -19.53
C PRO A 342 25.33 7.11 -18.30
N GLU A 343 25.52 8.41 -18.48
CA GLU A 343 25.48 9.38 -17.38
C GLU A 343 24.08 9.54 -16.79
N LEU A 344 23.01 9.42 -17.61
CA LEU A 344 21.63 9.46 -17.14
C LEU A 344 21.23 8.14 -16.49
N ALA A 345 21.70 7.00 -17.01
CA ALA A 345 21.51 5.69 -16.37
C ALA A 345 22.13 5.64 -14.96
N LYS A 346 23.32 6.22 -14.77
CA LYS A 346 23.94 6.34 -13.43
C LYS A 346 23.07 7.14 -12.46
N LYS A 347 22.40 8.19 -12.93
CA LYS A 347 21.49 8.99 -12.10
C LYS A 347 20.27 8.17 -11.67
N VAL A 348 19.70 7.34 -12.57
CA VAL A 348 18.63 6.38 -12.21
C VAL A 348 19.11 5.42 -11.13
N ALA A 349 20.28 4.79 -11.31
CA ALA A 349 20.84 3.90 -10.30
C ALA A 349 21.09 4.57 -8.94
N LEU A 350 21.47 5.86 -8.91
CA LEU A 350 21.57 6.62 -7.67
C LEU A 350 20.21 6.86 -7.00
N ILE A 351 19.16 7.11 -7.77
CA ILE A 351 17.78 7.25 -7.26
C ILE A 351 17.29 5.92 -6.70
N ASP A 352 17.51 4.80 -7.43
CA ASP A 352 17.15 3.46 -6.95
C ASP A 352 17.83 3.16 -5.62
N ARG A 353 19.15 3.47 -5.52
CA ARG A 353 19.92 3.31 -4.28
C ARG A 353 19.43 4.23 -3.17
N PHE A 354 18.98 5.43 -3.46
CA PHE A 354 18.37 6.35 -2.49
C PHE A 354 17.11 5.76 -1.86
N TYR A 355 16.21 5.19 -2.65
CA TYR A 355 15.03 4.50 -2.13
C TYR A 355 15.42 3.26 -1.32
N MET A 356 16.35 2.47 -1.84
CA MET A 356 16.82 1.25 -1.17
C MET A 356 17.46 1.55 0.19
N GLN A 357 18.17 2.68 0.34
CA GLN A 357 18.76 3.09 1.61
C GLN A 357 17.69 3.36 2.68
N ARG A 358 16.55 4.00 2.31
CA ARG A 358 15.43 4.24 3.24
C ARG A 358 14.80 2.92 3.67
N PHE A 359 14.59 2.03 2.70
CA PHE A 359 14.10 0.69 2.99
C PHE A 359 15.03 -0.09 3.91
N ALA A 360 16.33 -0.07 3.65
CA ALA A 360 17.33 -0.73 4.50
C ALA A 360 17.31 -0.17 5.95
N ASN A 361 17.26 1.15 6.11
CA ASN A 361 17.18 1.80 7.42
C ASN A 361 15.93 1.34 8.19
N PHE A 362 14.79 1.24 7.51
CA PHE A 362 13.55 0.72 8.10
C PHE A 362 13.70 -0.72 8.56
N LEU A 363 14.24 -1.60 7.72
CA LEU A 363 14.46 -3.01 8.07
C LEU A 363 15.45 -3.15 9.25
N GLU A 364 16.52 -2.35 9.30
CA GLU A 364 17.46 -2.33 10.42
C GLU A 364 16.77 -1.91 11.74
N LYS A 365 15.83 -0.95 11.68
CA LYS A 365 15.02 -0.56 12.84
C LYS A 365 14.10 -1.70 13.28
N MET A 366 13.38 -2.35 12.35
CA MET A 366 12.53 -3.51 12.65
C MET A 366 13.32 -4.67 13.25
N ASP A 367 14.56 -4.86 12.81
CA ASP A 367 15.43 -5.93 13.29
C ASP A 367 15.96 -5.71 14.71
N LYS A 368 15.95 -4.48 15.19
CA LYS A 368 16.33 -4.13 16.59
C LYS A 368 15.17 -4.30 17.57
N VAL A 369 13.94 -4.29 17.10
CA VAL A 369 12.75 -4.46 17.95
C VAL A 369 12.50 -5.93 18.20
N ARG A 370 12.28 -6.29 19.48
CA ARG A 370 11.92 -7.65 19.87
C ARG A 370 10.42 -7.79 20.08
N ASP A 371 9.88 -8.86 19.57
CA ASP A 371 8.51 -9.28 19.81
C ASP A 371 8.40 -10.14 21.09
N VAL A 372 7.17 -10.46 21.47
CA VAL A 372 6.82 -11.23 22.66
C VAL A 372 7.42 -12.65 22.68
N ASP A 373 7.78 -13.20 21.54
CA ASP A 373 8.41 -14.50 21.36
C ASP A 373 9.96 -14.45 21.39
N GLY A 374 10.54 -13.26 21.62
CA GLY A 374 11.98 -13.02 21.64
C GLY A 374 12.62 -12.89 20.27
N ASN A 375 11.91 -13.20 19.18
CA ASN A 375 12.36 -12.94 17.81
C ASN A 375 12.34 -11.44 17.49
N THR A 376 13.00 -11.04 16.40
CA THR A 376 12.90 -9.66 15.95
C THR A 376 11.56 -9.42 15.25
N MET A 377 11.07 -8.18 15.28
CA MET A 377 9.88 -7.78 14.53
C MET A 377 10.04 -8.08 13.03
N LEU A 378 11.24 -7.88 12.47
CA LEU A 378 11.54 -8.23 11.09
C LEU A 378 11.40 -9.74 10.86
N HIS A 379 11.83 -10.60 11.78
CA HIS A 379 11.63 -12.05 11.68
C HIS A 379 10.14 -12.41 11.56
N ASN A 380 9.30 -11.75 12.34
CA ASN A 380 7.84 -11.95 12.39
C ASN A 380 7.09 -11.10 11.35
N SER A 381 7.71 -10.78 10.21
CA SER A 381 7.13 -9.92 9.19
C SER A 381 7.35 -10.48 7.79
N MET A 382 6.51 -10.03 6.86
CA MET A 382 6.61 -10.21 5.40
C MET A 382 6.48 -8.84 4.75
N ILE A 383 7.59 -8.24 4.34
CA ILE A 383 7.64 -6.89 3.78
C ILE A 383 8.05 -6.94 2.33
N VAL A 384 7.16 -6.55 1.43
CA VAL A 384 7.43 -6.43 0.00
C VAL A 384 7.86 -5.02 -0.35
N TYR A 385 8.98 -4.89 -1.03
CA TYR A 385 9.43 -3.67 -1.67
C TYR A 385 9.60 -3.94 -3.16
N GLY A 386 9.06 -3.07 -4.01
CA GLY A 386 9.15 -3.25 -5.45
C GLY A 386 8.28 -2.27 -6.23
N GLY A 387 8.08 -2.56 -7.50
CA GLY A 387 7.21 -1.78 -8.38
C GLY A 387 6.65 -2.65 -9.50
N ALA A 388 5.63 -2.18 -10.17
CA ALA A 388 4.98 -2.89 -11.28
C ALA A 388 5.56 -2.52 -12.66
N ILE A 389 6.55 -1.64 -12.71
CA ILE A 389 7.42 -1.43 -13.88
C ILE A 389 8.81 -1.96 -13.54
N ALA A 390 9.40 -2.74 -14.44
CA ALA A 390 10.75 -3.25 -14.31
C ALA A 390 11.77 -2.32 -15.00
N ASP A 391 11.68 -2.16 -16.31
CA ASP A 391 12.49 -1.24 -17.11
C ASP A 391 11.68 0.02 -17.42
N GLY A 392 12.04 1.14 -16.82
CA GLY A 392 11.32 2.41 -16.99
C GLY A 392 11.44 3.04 -18.38
N ASN A 393 12.41 2.61 -19.21
CA ASN A 393 12.50 3.08 -20.59
C ASN A 393 11.52 2.35 -21.52
N ARG A 394 11.30 1.07 -21.27
CA ARG A 394 10.42 0.21 -22.06
C ARG A 394 9.05 0.02 -21.46
N HIS A 395 8.85 0.46 -20.23
CA HIS A 395 7.68 0.18 -19.40
C HIS A 395 7.34 -1.32 -19.33
N THR A 396 8.37 -2.16 -19.13
CA THR A 396 8.13 -3.60 -19.02
C THR A 396 7.50 -3.96 -17.69
N HIS A 397 6.56 -4.90 -17.71
CA HIS A 397 5.88 -5.45 -16.53
C HIS A 397 6.31 -6.90 -16.28
N ALA A 398 7.46 -7.30 -16.79
CA ALA A 398 8.05 -8.62 -16.64
C ALA A 398 9.39 -8.52 -15.89
N ASN A 399 9.73 -9.53 -15.11
CA ASN A 399 10.92 -9.56 -14.27
C ASN A 399 11.00 -8.35 -13.32
N LEU A 400 9.95 -8.16 -12.53
CA LEU A 400 9.77 -7.02 -11.64
C LEU A 400 10.86 -6.96 -10.56
N PRO A 401 11.26 -5.73 -10.13
CA PRO A 401 12.21 -5.54 -9.06
C PRO A 401 11.54 -5.77 -7.70
N VAL A 402 11.69 -6.96 -7.13
CA VAL A 402 11.00 -7.35 -5.88
C VAL A 402 11.99 -7.81 -4.82
N VAL A 403 11.88 -7.22 -3.62
CA VAL A 403 12.54 -7.70 -2.39
C VAL A 403 11.45 -8.10 -1.42
N LEU A 404 11.54 -9.33 -0.88
CA LEU A 404 10.74 -9.81 0.24
C LEU A 404 11.63 -9.88 1.47
N ALA A 405 11.36 -9.03 2.47
CA ALA A 405 12.10 -9.00 3.72
C ALA A 405 11.31 -9.58 4.89
N GLY A 406 12.04 -10.21 5.82
CA GLY A 406 11.46 -10.90 6.95
C GLY A 406 11.30 -12.40 6.74
N ALA A 407 11.16 -13.12 7.82
CA ALA A 407 11.10 -14.60 7.80
C ALA A 407 9.65 -15.14 7.92
N GLY A 408 8.63 -14.27 7.95
CA GLY A 408 7.23 -14.71 8.11
C GLY A 408 7.02 -15.60 9.34
N GLY A 409 7.67 -15.27 10.48
CA GLY A 409 7.66 -16.12 11.67
C GLY A 409 8.38 -17.45 11.51
N GLY A 410 9.39 -17.51 10.63
CA GLY A 410 10.18 -18.71 10.35
C GLY A 410 9.63 -19.57 9.19
N THR A 411 8.61 -19.11 8.47
CA THR A 411 8.01 -19.86 7.36
C THR A 411 8.64 -19.56 6.00
N LEU A 412 9.55 -18.56 5.94
CA LEU A 412 10.27 -18.16 4.72
C LEU A 412 11.77 -18.44 4.85
N LYS A 413 12.38 -18.91 3.77
CA LYS A 413 13.84 -19.06 3.67
C LYS A 413 14.44 -17.77 3.14
N THR A 414 15.27 -17.11 3.95
CA THR A 414 15.89 -15.82 3.63
C THR A 414 17.36 -15.95 3.21
N GLY A 415 18.01 -14.83 2.88
CA GLY A 415 19.44 -14.77 2.54
C GLY A 415 19.77 -15.23 1.12
N ARG A 416 18.85 -15.14 0.16
CA ARG A 416 19.02 -15.70 -1.19
C ARG A 416 18.35 -14.90 -2.30
N PHE A 417 18.78 -15.12 -3.51
CA PHE A 417 18.08 -14.76 -4.73
C PHE A 417 17.22 -15.92 -5.21
N VAL A 418 15.97 -15.65 -5.55
CA VAL A 418 14.98 -16.61 -6.04
C VAL A 418 14.58 -16.24 -7.47
N ASP A 419 14.68 -17.16 -8.39
CA ASP A 419 14.14 -17.01 -9.75
C ASP A 419 12.75 -17.64 -9.83
N ALA A 420 11.73 -16.81 -9.96
CA ALA A 420 10.33 -17.22 -10.08
C ALA A 420 9.95 -17.75 -11.47
N LYS A 421 10.85 -17.72 -12.46
CA LYS A 421 10.67 -18.30 -13.81
C LYS A 421 9.41 -17.80 -14.52
N GLN A 422 9.23 -16.48 -14.57
CA GLN A 422 8.11 -15.82 -15.26
C GLN A 422 6.72 -16.18 -14.69
N LYS A 423 6.63 -16.28 -13.37
CA LYS A 423 5.35 -16.46 -12.69
C LYS A 423 4.65 -15.12 -12.43
N PRO A 424 3.31 -15.09 -12.36
CA PRO A 424 2.58 -13.92 -11.91
C PRO A 424 3.03 -13.46 -10.52
N MET A 425 3.17 -12.15 -10.32
CA MET A 425 3.44 -11.56 -8.99
C MET A 425 2.39 -11.98 -7.97
N SER A 426 1.17 -12.20 -8.41
CA SER A 426 0.05 -12.68 -7.59
C SER A 426 0.28 -14.05 -6.95
N ASN A 427 1.20 -14.88 -7.49
CA ASN A 427 1.60 -16.14 -6.87
C ASN A 427 2.31 -15.90 -5.53
N LEU A 428 3.14 -14.83 -5.44
CA LEU A 428 3.73 -14.39 -4.19
C LEU A 428 2.65 -13.99 -3.18
N PHE A 429 1.62 -13.29 -3.64
CA PHE A 429 0.52 -12.83 -2.79
C PHE A 429 -0.33 -13.99 -2.25
N VAL A 430 -0.57 -15.04 -3.03
CA VAL A 430 -1.23 -16.27 -2.54
C VAL A 430 -0.43 -16.89 -1.39
N GLU A 431 0.89 -16.98 -1.53
CA GLU A 431 1.76 -17.53 -0.49
C GLU A 431 1.79 -16.66 0.78
N MET A 432 1.81 -15.34 0.60
CA MET A 432 1.79 -14.40 1.73
C MET A 432 0.44 -14.46 2.47
N LEU A 433 -0.69 -14.49 1.76
CA LEU A 433 -2.01 -14.62 2.35
C LEU A 433 -2.12 -15.90 3.19
N ASN A 434 -1.72 -17.04 2.64
CA ASN A 434 -1.78 -18.33 3.35
C ASN A 434 -0.92 -18.32 4.63
N ARG A 435 0.30 -17.78 4.58
CA ARG A 435 1.17 -17.63 5.76
C ARG A 435 0.61 -16.65 6.78
N PHE A 436 -0.17 -15.68 6.32
CA PHE A 436 -0.84 -14.70 7.19
C PHE A 436 -2.12 -15.25 7.85
N GLY A 437 -2.49 -16.49 7.54
CA GLY A 437 -3.70 -17.14 8.04
C GLY A 437 -4.97 -16.78 7.26
N VAL A 438 -4.81 -16.34 6.02
CA VAL A 438 -5.91 -16.10 5.08
C VAL A 438 -5.86 -17.16 4.00
N GLU A 439 -6.74 -18.15 4.07
CA GLU A 439 -6.82 -19.22 3.07
C GLU A 439 -7.10 -18.64 1.68
N ALA A 440 -6.16 -18.81 0.77
CA ALA A 440 -6.24 -18.37 -0.61
C ALA A 440 -5.73 -19.48 -1.55
N THR A 441 -6.56 -19.94 -2.45
CA THR A 441 -6.20 -20.85 -3.53
C THR A 441 -5.81 -20.09 -4.80
N SER A 442 -6.27 -18.84 -4.92
CA SER A 442 -5.99 -17.93 -6.03
C SER A 442 -6.13 -16.48 -5.58
N PHE A 443 -5.46 -15.57 -6.30
CA PHE A 443 -5.57 -14.13 -6.13
C PHE A 443 -5.17 -13.44 -7.44
N GLY A 444 -5.92 -12.41 -7.88
CA GLY A 444 -5.61 -11.67 -9.11
C GLY A 444 -5.43 -12.59 -10.31
N ASP A 445 -4.29 -12.50 -10.98
CA ASP A 445 -3.89 -13.33 -12.12
C ASP A 445 -3.05 -14.56 -11.72
N SER A 446 -3.05 -14.94 -10.44
CA SER A 446 -2.27 -16.09 -9.98
C SER A 446 -2.66 -17.39 -10.68
N ASN A 447 -1.67 -18.23 -10.97
CA ASN A 447 -1.86 -19.58 -11.49
C ASN A 447 -1.37 -20.66 -10.49
N GLY A 448 -1.23 -20.29 -9.23
CA GLY A 448 -0.79 -21.12 -8.11
C GLY A 448 -0.10 -20.29 -7.04
N GLY A 449 0.63 -20.94 -6.16
CA GLY A 449 1.52 -20.30 -5.20
C GLY A 449 2.96 -20.14 -5.72
N LEU A 450 3.80 -19.46 -4.94
CA LEU A 450 5.25 -19.32 -5.15
C LEU A 450 6.00 -20.12 -4.09
N SER A 451 5.95 -21.43 -4.18
CA SER A 451 6.55 -22.36 -3.19
C SER A 451 8.07 -22.18 -3.03
N GLU A 452 8.73 -21.58 -4.01
CA GLU A 452 10.16 -21.31 -4.03
C GLU A 452 10.63 -20.40 -2.88
N ILE A 453 9.73 -19.61 -2.28
CA ILE A 453 10.08 -18.71 -1.18
C ILE A 453 10.10 -19.38 0.20
N GLY A 454 9.57 -20.59 0.31
CA GLY A 454 9.48 -21.37 1.56
C GLY A 454 10.63 -22.36 1.79
#